data_f566cbeb36cc13925c6518d3ad402478
#
_entry.id   f566cbeb36cc13925c6518d3ad402478
#
_cell.length_a   1.000
_cell.length_b   1.000
_cell.length_c   1.000
_cell.angle_alpha   90.00
_cell.angle_beta   90.00
_cell.angle_gamma   90.00
#
_symmetry.space_group_name_H-M   'P 1'
#
loop_
_entity.id
_entity.type
_entity.pdbx_description
1 polymer ?
#
loop_
_entity_poly.entity_id
_entity_poly.type
_entity_poly.pdbx_seq_one_letter_code
_entity_poly.pdbx_strand_id
1 'polypeptide(L)'
;MIWTISNVNDNFGHDAGDDLLKEVSSRLISVLRQTDTVSRMGGDEFALLISDGSAREMIEEVAQRIIAAIGKPFSLHGVKAWISASLGIAIYPEDGENLETLFKHADMAMYEVKKIGRNNYLYYQPGMKSGRLD
;
A
#
# COMPACT_ATOMS: atom_id res chain seq x y z
N MET A 1 11.47 1.70 -6.84
CA MET A 1 10.01 1.96 -6.84
C MET A 1 9.48 1.87 -5.42
N ILE A 2 8.72 2.86 -5.02
CA ILE A 2 8.10 2.87 -3.70
C ILE A 2 6.60 2.86 -3.86
N TRP A 3 5.94 2.00 -3.07
CA TRP A 3 4.50 1.92 -3.00
C TRP A 3 4.09 2.18 -1.56
N THR A 4 3.05 2.97 -1.34
CA THR A 4 2.44 3.09 -0.03
C THR A 4 1.05 2.47 -0.05
N ILE A 5 0.72 1.79 1.03
CA ILE A 5 -0.56 1.13 1.19
C ILE A 5 -1.18 1.60 2.50
N SER A 6 -2.43 1.98 2.45
CA SER A 6 -3.21 2.24 3.65
C SER A 6 -4.57 1.60 3.48
N ASN A 7 -4.98 0.80 4.45
CA ASN A 7 -6.15 -0.05 4.22
C ASN A 7 -6.87 -0.53 5.47
N VAL A 8 -6.59 0.01 6.63
CA VAL A 8 -7.24 -0.53 7.82
C VAL A 8 -8.53 0.22 8.13
N ASN A 9 -9.53 -0.55 8.46
CA ASN A 9 -10.81 -0.03 8.91
C ASN A 9 -10.74 0.25 10.40
N ASP A 10 -11.08 1.46 10.82
CA ASP A 10 -11.03 1.91 12.22
C ASP A 10 -12.05 1.24 13.13
N ASN A 11 -12.85 0.33 12.60
CA ASN A 11 -13.91 -0.34 13.37
C ASN A 11 -13.43 -1.48 14.25
N PHE A 12 -12.14 -1.80 14.25
CA PHE A 12 -11.58 -2.85 15.09
C PHE A 12 -10.89 -2.24 16.29
N GLY A 13 -11.05 -2.85 17.47
CA GLY A 13 -10.33 -2.41 18.66
C GLY A 13 -8.80 -2.52 18.47
N HIS A 14 -8.04 -1.89 19.35
CA HIS A 14 -6.58 -1.83 19.24
C HIS A 14 -5.92 -3.21 19.13
N ASP A 15 -6.34 -4.17 19.93
CA ASP A 15 -5.75 -5.52 19.92
C ASP A 15 -6.05 -6.25 18.60
N ALA A 16 -7.29 -6.16 18.16
CA ALA A 16 -7.68 -6.75 16.88
C ALA A 16 -6.99 -6.04 15.70
N GLY A 17 -6.80 -4.71 15.83
CA GLY A 17 -6.08 -3.92 14.83
C GLY A 17 -4.64 -4.35 14.69
N ASP A 18 -3.94 -4.60 15.80
CA ASP A 18 -2.55 -5.06 15.76
C ASP A 18 -2.43 -6.44 15.11
N ASP A 19 -3.33 -7.36 15.48
CA ASP A 19 -3.35 -8.69 14.90
C ASP A 19 -3.66 -8.63 13.39
N LEU A 20 -4.59 -7.77 12.99
CA LEU A 20 -4.90 -7.55 11.59
C LEU A 20 -3.69 -7.03 10.84
N LEU A 21 -2.95 -6.08 11.40
CA LEU A 21 -1.76 -5.52 10.76
C LEU A 21 -0.65 -6.56 10.59
N LYS A 22 -0.50 -7.49 11.55
CA LYS A 22 0.43 -8.60 11.42
C LYS A 22 0.03 -9.53 10.27
N GLU A 23 -1.25 -9.82 10.16
CA GLU A 23 -1.78 -10.65 9.07
C GLU A 23 -1.60 -9.96 7.71
N VAL A 24 -1.84 -8.66 7.65
CA VAL A 24 -1.61 -7.87 6.44
C VAL A 24 -0.14 -7.95 6.02
N SER A 25 0.77 -7.75 6.98
CA SER A 25 2.21 -7.85 6.71
C SER A 25 2.59 -9.21 6.14
N SER A 26 2.13 -10.29 6.77
CA SER A 26 2.38 -11.66 6.30
C SER A 26 1.84 -11.87 4.89
N ARG A 27 0.65 -11.37 4.63
CA ARG A 27 0.00 -11.53 3.32
C ARG A 27 0.73 -10.74 2.24
N LEU A 28 1.22 -9.54 2.55
CA LEU A 28 2.04 -8.75 1.63
C LEU A 28 3.34 -9.48 1.29
N ILE A 29 4.02 -10.00 2.31
CA ILE A 29 5.28 -10.74 2.11
C ILE A 29 5.04 -11.95 1.20
N SER A 30 3.91 -12.61 1.32
CA SER A 30 3.61 -13.81 0.54
C SER A 30 3.44 -13.53 -0.96
N VAL A 31 3.09 -12.30 -1.35
CA VAL A 31 2.90 -11.94 -2.76
C VAL A 31 4.09 -11.19 -3.36
N LEU A 32 5.08 -10.85 -2.55
CA LEU A 32 6.28 -10.15 -2.99
C LEU A 32 7.46 -11.11 -3.15
N ARG A 33 8.47 -10.67 -3.90
CA ARG A 33 9.70 -11.43 -4.08
C ARG A 33 10.66 -11.17 -2.93
N GLN A 34 11.66 -12.05 -2.78
CA GLN A 34 12.68 -11.88 -1.72
C GLN A 34 13.48 -10.60 -1.87
N THR A 35 13.60 -10.08 -3.10
CA THR A 35 14.29 -8.82 -3.39
C THR A 35 13.44 -7.59 -3.04
N ASP A 36 12.18 -7.79 -2.75
CA ASP A 36 11.28 -6.70 -2.39
C ASP A 36 11.26 -6.53 -0.87
N THR A 37 11.00 -5.32 -0.42
CA THR A 37 11.01 -5.00 1.02
C THR A 37 9.68 -4.43 1.45
N VAL A 38 9.20 -4.88 2.59
CA VAL A 38 7.98 -4.36 3.23
C VAL A 38 8.37 -3.72 4.55
N SER A 39 7.91 -2.49 4.78
CA SER A 39 8.09 -1.79 6.06
C SER A 39 6.78 -1.21 6.51
N ARG A 40 6.46 -1.36 7.78
CA ARG A 40 5.32 -0.66 8.38
C ARG A 40 5.78 0.73 8.79
N MET A 41 5.13 1.75 8.25
CA MET A 41 5.53 3.14 8.49
C MET A 41 4.85 3.76 9.69
N GLY A 42 3.76 3.21 10.15
CA GLY A 42 3.00 3.69 11.28
C GLY A 42 1.51 3.53 11.02
N GLY A 43 0.72 3.41 12.08
CA GLY A 43 -0.71 3.17 11.93
C GLY A 43 -1.00 2.00 11.02
N ASP A 44 -1.74 2.25 9.96
CA ASP A 44 -2.13 1.26 8.96
C ASP A 44 -1.36 1.39 7.64
N GLU A 45 -0.26 2.12 7.63
CA GLU A 45 0.47 2.43 6.42
C GLU A 45 1.72 1.56 6.27
N PHE A 46 1.88 0.98 5.08
CA PHE A 46 3.03 0.16 4.71
C PHE A 46 3.75 0.79 3.52
N ALA A 47 5.07 0.73 3.53
CA ALA A 47 5.88 1.10 2.38
C ALA A 47 6.47 -0.16 1.77
N LEU A 48 6.40 -0.26 0.45
CA LEU A 48 6.93 -1.38 -0.31
C LEU A 48 8.00 -0.87 -1.25
N LEU A 49 9.18 -1.47 -1.20
CA LEU A 49 10.26 -1.21 -2.14
C LEU A 49 10.33 -2.38 -3.10
N ILE A 50 9.96 -2.12 -4.35
CA ILE A 50 9.95 -3.13 -5.40
C ILE A 50 11.13 -2.87 -6.32
N SER A 51 12.06 -3.82 -6.38
CA SER A 51 13.22 -3.73 -7.24
C SER A 51 12.93 -4.40 -8.59
N ASP A 52 13.64 -3.98 -9.63
CA ASP A 52 13.54 -4.51 -10.99
C ASP A 52 12.16 -4.41 -11.63
N GLY A 53 11.32 -3.51 -11.13
CA GLY A 53 9.97 -3.33 -11.64
C GLY A 53 9.83 -2.14 -12.57
N SER A 54 10.67 -2.01 -13.58
CA SER A 54 10.63 -0.86 -14.48
C SER A 54 9.55 -0.96 -15.56
N ALA A 55 9.06 -2.16 -15.85
CA ALA A 55 8.00 -2.34 -16.85
C ALA A 55 6.64 -2.08 -16.21
N ARG A 56 5.85 -1.18 -16.80
CA ARG A 56 4.52 -0.85 -16.28
C ARG A 56 3.61 -2.06 -16.14
N GLU A 57 3.71 -2.99 -17.08
CA GLU A 57 2.92 -4.23 -17.05
C GLU A 57 3.20 -5.04 -15.80
N MET A 58 4.47 -5.15 -15.40
CA MET A 58 4.87 -5.85 -14.20
C MET A 58 4.36 -5.13 -12.94
N ILE A 59 4.45 -3.80 -12.94
CA ILE A 59 3.95 -2.98 -11.84
C ILE A 59 2.46 -3.20 -11.63
N GLU A 60 1.70 -3.15 -12.70
CA GLU A 60 0.24 -3.31 -12.64
C GLU A 60 -0.15 -4.71 -12.19
N GLU A 61 0.57 -5.73 -12.66
CA GLU A 61 0.34 -7.10 -12.22
C GLU A 61 0.55 -7.26 -10.72
N VAL A 62 1.64 -6.71 -10.19
CA VAL A 62 1.93 -6.78 -8.75
C VAL A 62 0.89 -6.00 -7.96
N ALA A 63 0.50 -4.81 -8.44
CA ALA A 63 -0.53 -4.00 -7.78
C ALA A 63 -1.86 -4.75 -7.68
N GLN A 64 -2.30 -5.35 -8.78
CA GLN A 64 -3.54 -6.12 -8.81
C GLN A 64 -3.46 -7.34 -7.90
N ARG A 65 -2.31 -7.99 -7.85
CA ARG A 65 -2.10 -9.14 -6.97
C ARG A 65 -2.19 -8.74 -5.49
N ILE A 66 -1.63 -7.61 -5.13
CA ILE A 66 -1.70 -7.09 -3.76
C ILE A 66 -3.15 -6.77 -3.40
N ILE A 67 -3.86 -6.04 -4.26
CA ILE A 67 -5.25 -5.67 -4.03
C ILE A 67 -6.11 -6.92 -3.85
N ALA A 68 -5.93 -7.91 -4.71
CA ALA A 68 -6.67 -9.17 -4.61
C ALA A 68 -6.37 -9.92 -3.32
N ALA A 69 -5.10 -10.00 -2.94
CA ALA A 69 -4.69 -10.71 -1.73
C ALA A 69 -5.23 -10.04 -0.46
N ILE A 70 -5.13 -8.72 -0.38
CA ILE A 70 -5.60 -7.97 0.79
C ILE A 70 -7.13 -7.95 0.88
N GLY A 71 -7.80 -8.04 -0.26
CA GLY A 71 -9.27 -8.08 -0.31
C GLY A 71 -9.88 -9.40 0.13
N LYS A 72 -9.09 -10.45 0.31
CA LYS A 72 -9.59 -11.72 0.85
C LYS A 72 -9.84 -11.61 2.35
N PRO A 73 -10.83 -12.36 2.88
CA PRO A 73 -11.14 -12.27 4.31
C PRO A 73 -9.94 -12.61 5.20
N PHE A 74 -9.86 -11.91 6.32
CA PHE A 74 -8.93 -12.21 7.40
C PHE A 74 -9.71 -12.87 8.52
N SER A 75 -9.11 -13.87 9.16
CA SER A 75 -9.71 -14.51 10.32
C SER A 75 -9.00 -14.02 11.57
N LEU A 76 -9.74 -13.30 12.44
CA LEU A 76 -9.22 -12.73 13.66
C LEU A 76 -10.06 -13.24 14.82
N HIS A 77 -9.46 -14.08 15.68
CA HIS A 77 -10.14 -14.61 16.85
C HIS A 77 -11.51 -15.23 16.52
N GLY A 78 -11.57 -15.95 15.41
CA GLY A 78 -12.80 -16.61 14.96
C GLY A 78 -13.78 -15.71 14.22
N VAL A 79 -13.45 -14.43 14.04
CA VAL A 79 -14.29 -13.47 13.32
C VAL A 79 -13.62 -13.13 11.98
N LYS A 80 -14.42 -13.14 10.93
CA LYS A 80 -13.93 -12.74 9.61
C LYS A 80 -13.98 -11.24 9.44
N ALA A 81 -12.91 -10.67 8.89
CA ALA A 81 -12.80 -9.26 8.61
C ALA A 81 -12.41 -9.04 7.16
N TRP A 82 -13.00 -8.04 6.52
CA TRP A 82 -12.70 -7.65 5.16
C TRP A 82 -12.15 -6.23 5.17
N ILE A 83 -11.05 -6.04 4.45
CA ILE A 83 -10.46 -4.71 4.24
C ILE A 83 -10.11 -4.57 2.76
N SER A 84 -9.72 -3.38 2.38
CA SER A 84 -9.26 -3.12 1.02
C SER A 84 -7.92 -2.41 1.05
N ALA A 85 -7.17 -2.47 -0.03
CA ALA A 85 -5.88 -1.81 -0.18
C ALA A 85 -6.02 -0.59 -1.08
N SER A 86 -5.43 0.51 -0.64
CA SER A 86 -5.27 1.71 -1.47
C SER A 86 -3.77 1.92 -1.68
N LEU A 87 -3.33 1.86 -2.93
CA LEU A 87 -1.91 1.90 -3.28
C LEU A 87 -1.55 3.16 -4.03
N GLY A 88 -0.49 3.84 -3.57
CA GLY A 88 0.14 4.90 -4.34
C GLY A 88 1.50 4.41 -4.83
N ILE A 89 1.85 4.73 -6.06
CA ILE A 89 3.06 4.25 -6.72
C ILE A 89 3.90 5.42 -7.19
N ALA A 90 5.18 5.44 -6.79
CA ALA A 90 6.17 6.38 -7.29
C ALA A 90 7.34 5.60 -7.87
N ILE A 91 7.82 6.04 -9.03
CA ILE A 91 8.85 5.33 -9.80
C ILE A 91 10.14 6.14 -9.79
N TYR A 92 11.25 5.46 -9.45
CA TYR A 92 12.58 6.04 -9.51
C TYR A 92 13.14 5.94 -10.94
N PRO A 93 13.81 6.94 -11.46
CA PRO A 93 14.06 8.27 -10.88
C PRO A 93 13.02 9.33 -11.27
N GLU A 94 12.02 8.97 -12.02
CA GLU A 94 11.04 9.90 -12.61
C GLU A 94 10.26 10.67 -11.55
N ASP A 95 9.86 9.99 -10.49
CA ASP A 95 9.02 10.58 -9.44
C ASP A 95 9.81 10.98 -8.20
N GLY A 96 11.14 10.88 -8.25
CA GLY A 96 12.02 11.30 -7.17
C GLY A 96 13.37 10.62 -7.26
N GLU A 97 14.39 11.32 -6.78
CA GLU A 97 15.78 10.82 -6.83
C GLU A 97 16.24 10.25 -5.49
N ASN A 98 15.43 10.39 -4.44
CA ASN A 98 15.74 9.84 -3.12
C ASN A 98 14.49 9.23 -2.50
N LEU A 99 14.69 8.41 -1.46
CA LEU A 99 13.59 7.69 -0.81
C LEU A 99 12.55 8.62 -0.21
N GLU A 100 12.98 9.71 0.39
CA GLU A 100 12.07 10.66 1.04
C GLU A 100 11.09 11.26 0.04
N THR A 101 11.59 11.70 -1.11
CA THR A 101 10.75 12.27 -2.17
C THR A 101 9.83 11.23 -2.77
N LEU A 102 10.34 10.03 -3.06
CA LEU A 102 9.55 8.93 -3.60
C LEU A 102 8.42 8.54 -2.65
N PHE A 103 8.74 8.42 -1.37
CA PHE A 103 7.74 8.10 -0.35
C PHE A 103 6.63 9.15 -0.30
N LYS A 104 7.01 10.42 -0.28
CA LYS A 104 6.06 11.53 -0.27
C LYS A 104 5.12 11.48 -1.48
N HIS A 105 5.66 11.25 -2.66
CA HIS A 105 4.88 11.21 -3.89
C HIS A 105 3.97 9.99 -3.95
N ALA A 106 4.45 8.83 -3.51
CA ALA A 106 3.61 7.64 -3.42
C ALA A 106 2.46 7.85 -2.43
N ASP A 107 2.73 8.52 -1.33
CA ASP A 107 1.73 8.84 -0.31
C ASP A 107 0.64 9.75 -0.87
N MET A 108 1.03 10.76 -1.66
CA MET A 108 0.07 11.63 -2.35
C MET A 108 -0.84 10.85 -3.27
N ALA A 109 -0.29 9.93 -4.06
CA ALA A 109 -1.06 9.07 -4.95
C ALA A 109 -2.02 8.17 -4.16
N MET A 110 -1.57 7.63 -3.04
CA MET A 110 -2.42 6.80 -2.17
C MET A 110 -3.63 7.59 -1.65
N TYR A 111 -3.43 8.83 -1.24
CA TYR A 111 -4.55 9.66 -0.80
C TYR A 111 -5.55 9.94 -1.90
N GLU A 112 -5.08 10.08 -3.14
CA GLU A 112 -6.00 10.20 -4.27
C GLU A 112 -6.83 8.94 -4.48
N VAL A 113 -6.24 7.76 -4.29
CA VAL A 113 -6.99 6.50 -4.33
C VAL A 113 -8.11 6.50 -3.29
N LYS A 114 -7.81 6.95 -2.07
CA LYS A 114 -8.81 7.01 -1.01
C LYS A 114 -9.98 7.94 -1.35
N LYS A 115 -9.70 9.04 -2.04
CA LYS A 115 -10.73 9.98 -2.46
C LYS A 115 -11.66 9.41 -3.53
N ILE A 116 -11.14 8.57 -4.41
CA ILE A 116 -11.93 8.03 -5.52
C ILE A 116 -12.60 6.69 -5.20
N GLY A 117 -12.57 6.26 -3.94
CA GLY A 117 -13.32 5.09 -3.51
C GLY A 117 -12.51 3.95 -2.91
N ARG A 118 -11.20 4.09 -2.79
CA ARG A 118 -10.32 3.06 -2.23
C ARG A 118 -10.25 1.81 -3.11
N ASN A 119 -9.56 0.79 -2.65
CA ASN A 119 -9.46 -0.51 -3.33
C ASN A 119 -8.97 -0.39 -4.77
N ASN A 120 -7.89 0.37 -4.94
CA ASN A 120 -7.33 0.64 -6.27
C ASN A 120 -5.88 1.08 -6.12
N TYR A 121 -5.24 1.38 -7.24
CA TYR A 121 -3.91 1.95 -7.26
C TYR A 121 -3.83 3.11 -8.23
N LEU A 122 -2.94 4.05 -7.95
CA LEU A 122 -2.63 5.16 -8.84
C LEU A 122 -1.14 5.41 -8.86
N TYR A 123 -0.63 5.77 -10.02
CA TYR A 123 0.72 6.32 -10.14
C TYR A 123 0.72 7.77 -9.69
N TYR A 124 1.81 8.19 -9.08
CA TYR A 124 2.00 9.60 -8.78
C TYR A 124 2.00 10.41 -10.08
N GLN A 125 1.36 11.55 -10.05
CA GLN A 125 1.39 12.52 -11.14
C GLN A 125 1.66 13.91 -10.56
N PRO A 126 2.46 14.74 -11.25
CA PRO A 126 2.67 16.11 -10.81
C PRO A 126 1.33 16.85 -10.68
N GLY A 127 1.21 17.64 -9.65
CA GLY A 127 -0.04 18.35 -9.36
C GLY A 127 -0.91 17.69 -8.33
N MET A 128 -0.63 16.46 -7.93
CA MET A 128 -1.33 15.83 -6.82
C MET A 128 -1.02 16.55 -5.51
N LYS A 129 -2.01 16.65 -4.64
CA LYS A 129 -1.87 17.34 -3.36
C LYS A 129 -1.66 16.34 -2.23
N SER A 130 -0.97 16.77 -1.18
CA SER A 130 -0.82 15.97 0.01
C SER A 130 -2.15 15.94 0.78
N GLY A 131 -2.68 14.74 1.01
CA GLY A 131 -3.91 14.56 1.79
C GLY A 131 -3.72 14.83 3.26
N ARG A 132 -2.47 14.89 3.73
CA ARG A 132 -2.18 15.08 5.15
C ARG A 132 -2.24 16.54 5.60
N LEU A 133 -2.23 17.47 4.64
CA LEU A 133 -2.25 18.90 4.93
C LEU A 133 -3.66 19.49 4.94
N ASP A 134 -4.62 18.70 4.62
CA ASP A 134 -6.03 19.11 4.65
C ASP A 134 -6.70 18.81 6.01
#